data_0247cdadc3a64ce874ca0a94a0601414
#
_entry.id   0247cdadc3a64ce874ca0a94a0601414
#
_cell.length_a   1.000
_cell.length_b   1.000
_cell.length_c   1.000
_cell.angle_alpha   90.00
_cell.angle_beta   90.00
_cell.angle_gamma   90.00
#
_symmetry.space_group_name_H-M   'P 1'
#
loop_
_entity.id
_entity.type
_entity.pdbx_description
1 polymer ?
#
loop_
_entity_poly.entity_id
_entity_poly.type
_entity_poly.pdbx_seq_one_letter_code
_entity_poly.pdbx_strand_id
1 'polypeptide(L)'
;MKIFLLTFVFLLSAFQQKADPVERTAGLIKQNSLKELVGTFASNIELTILTDEGVYSREQAETKLNNFFAKNPVISVKIIHRVDSNPAYRFAVCTLTTKNGNFRTSFSLRSSAGNFEVSELRIEEEKTK
;
A
#
# COMPACT_ATOMS: atom_id res chain seq x y z
N MET A 1 -36.68 -34.10 0.33
CA MET A 1 -36.14 -33.46 1.52
C MET A 1 -34.64 -33.17 1.51
N LYS A 2 -33.96 -33.49 0.43
CA LYS A 2 -32.52 -33.21 0.28
C LYS A 2 -32.24 -31.94 -0.53
N ILE A 3 -33.25 -31.19 -0.87
CA ILE A 3 -33.16 -30.05 -1.78
C ILE A 3 -32.85 -28.73 -1.03
N PHE A 4 -32.98 -28.74 0.30
CA PHE A 4 -32.79 -27.54 1.11
C PHE A 4 -31.34 -27.19 1.41
N LEU A 5 -30.40 -28.10 1.18
CA LEU A 5 -28.99 -27.88 1.48
C LEU A 5 -28.22 -27.19 0.35
N LEU A 6 -28.78 -27.17 -0.86
CA LEU A 6 -28.11 -26.57 -2.02
C LEU A 6 -28.35 -25.06 -2.15
N THR A 7 -29.35 -24.53 -1.45
CA THR A 7 -29.65 -23.09 -1.52
C THR A 7 -28.81 -22.23 -0.59
N PHE A 8 -28.16 -22.83 0.39
CA PHE A 8 -27.39 -22.07 1.38
C PHE A 8 -25.98 -21.71 0.88
N VAL A 9 -25.46 -22.48 -0.06
CA VAL A 9 -24.09 -22.27 -0.57
C VAL A 9 -24.02 -21.07 -1.53
N PHE A 10 -25.15 -20.69 -2.12
CA PHE A 10 -25.17 -19.61 -3.10
C PHE A 10 -25.15 -18.21 -2.47
N LEU A 11 -25.52 -18.11 -1.20
CA LEU A 11 -25.57 -16.80 -0.51
C LEU A 11 -24.20 -16.31 0.00
N LEU A 12 -23.23 -17.19 0.11
CA LEU A 12 -21.89 -16.83 0.60
C LEU A 12 -21.01 -16.22 -0.48
N SER A 13 -21.34 -16.39 -1.75
CA SER A 13 -20.53 -15.84 -2.85
C SER A 13 -20.88 -14.38 -3.18
N ALA A 14 -21.94 -13.82 -2.59
CA ALA A 14 -22.40 -12.46 -2.90
C ALA A 14 -21.72 -11.38 -2.02
N PHE A 15 -20.87 -11.77 -1.07
CA PHE A 15 -20.27 -10.84 -0.11
C PHE A 15 -18.79 -10.56 -0.36
N GLN A 16 -18.29 -10.78 -1.57
CA GLN A 16 -16.93 -10.38 -1.89
C GLN A 16 -16.87 -8.89 -2.20
N GLN A 17 -16.54 -8.09 -1.21
CA GLN A 17 -16.28 -6.68 -1.40
C GLN A 17 -14.87 -6.49 -1.95
N LYS A 18 -14.73 -5.59 -2.91
CA LYS A 18 -13.42 -5.19 -3.40
C LYS A 18 -12.66 -4.55 -2.25
N ALA A 19 -11.44 -4.99 -2.03
CA ALA A 19 -10.58 -4.40 -1.01
C ALA A 19 -10.30 -2.93 -1.33
N ASP A 20 -10.32 -2.10 -0.31
CA ASP A 20 -9.96 -0.69 -0.42
C ASP A 20 -8.47 -0.60 -0.82
N PRO A 21 -8.14 0.08 -1.93
CA PRO A 21 -6.76 0.13 -2.40
C PRO A 21 -5.81 0.84 -1.43
N VAL A 22 -6.28 1.83 -0.68
CA VAL A 22 -5.46 2.50 0.33
C VAL A 22 -5.13 1.55 1.48
N GLU A 23 -6.13 0.87 2.01
CA GLU A 23 -5.92 -0.08 3.09
C GLU A 23 -5.09 -1.28 2.65
N ARG A 24 -5.27 -1.73 1.41
CA ARG A 24 -4.47 -2.80 0.86
C ARG A 24 -3.00 -2.42 0.80
N THR A 25 -2.70 -1.22 0.30
CA THR A 25 -1.32 -0.73 0.22
C THR A 25 -0.68 -0.63 1.59
N ALA A 26 -1.39 -0.01 2.55
CA ALA A 26 -0.92 0.10 3.92
C ALA A 26 -0.69 -1.29 4.55
N GLY A 27 -1.58 -2.23 4.29
CA GLY A 27 -1.46 -3.60 4.78
C GLY A 27 -0.26 -4.35 4.23
N LEU A 28 0.04 -4.16 2.95
CA LEU A 28 1.21 -4.78 2.31
C LEU A 28 2.51 -4.24 2.90
N ILE A 29 2.55 -2.94 3.21
CA ILE A 29 3.70 -2.34 3.90
C ILE A 29 3.83 -2.93 5.30
N LYS A 30 2.73 -2.98 6.05
CA LYS A 30 2.71 -3.51 7.41
C LYS A 30 3.20 -4.95 7.49
N GLN A 31 2.78 -5.78 6.53
CA GLN A 31 3.14 -7.20 6.47
C GLN A 31 4.51 -7.44 5.89
N ASN A 32 5.18 -6.39 5.44
CA ASN A 32 6.46 -6.47 4.73
C ASN A 32 6.37 -7.37 3.49
N SER A 33 5.22 -7.36 2.83
CA SER A 33 4.98 -8.09 1.58
C SER A 33 5.44 -7.25 0.40
N LEU A 34 6.75 -7.00 0.33
CA LEU A 34 7.33 -6.03 -0.63
C LEU A 34 7.19 -6.47 -2.07
N LYS A 35 7.32 -7.76 -2.34
CA LYS A 35 7.18 -8.27 -3.69
C LYS A 35 5.75 -8.05 -4.22
N GLU A 36 4.76 -8.28 -3.37
CA GLU A 36 3.37 -8.05 -3.71
C GLU A 36 3.06 -6.56 -3.83
N LEU A 37 3.62 -5.76 -2.92
CA LEU A 37 3.49 -4.31 -2.95
C LEU A 37 4.02 -3.74 -4.27
N VAL A 38 5.22 -4.13 -4.66
CA VAL A 38 5.87 -3.68 -5.90
C VAL A 38 5.07 -4.10 -7.13
N GLY A 39 4.38 -5.24 -7.05
CA GLY A 39 3.47 -5.68 -8.10
C GLY A 39 2.29 -4.73 -8.34
N THR A 40 1.94 -3.89 -7.35
CA THR A 40 0.89 -2.87 -7.49
C THR A 40 1.42 -1.53 -7.99
N PHE A 41 2.72 -1.38 -8.16
CA PHE A 41 3.33 -0.13 -8.61
C PHE A 41 3.11 0.10 -10.10
N ALA A 42 3.07 1.36 -10.50
CA ALA A 42 3.19 1.74 -11.89
C ALA A 42 4.56 1.27 -12.41
N SER A 43 4.70 1.15 -13.74
CA SER A 43 5.94 0.68 -14.36
C SER A 43 7.14 1.55 -13.97
N ASN A 44 6.90 2.85 -13.85
CA ASN A 44 7.87 3.80 -13.30
C ASN A 44 7.21 4.47 -12.11
N ILE A 45 7.83 4.38 -10.96
CA ILE A 45 7.29 4.93 -9.72
C ILE A 45 8.16 6.08 -9.23
N GLU A 46 7.52 7.14 -8.76
CA GLU A 46 8.21 8.19 -8.04
C GLU A 46 8.43 7.70 -6.62
N LEU A 47 9.67 7.47 -6.25
CA LEU A 47 10.01 6.89 -4.95
C LEU A 47 10.94 7.83 -4.20
N THR A 48 10.57 8.12 -2.95
CA THR A 48 11.41 8.86 -2.03
C THR A 48 11.63 8.01 -0.79
N ILE A 49 12.87 7.71 -0.47
CA ILE A 49 13.24 7.05 0.77
C ILE A 49 14.25 7.96 1.45
N LEU A 50 13.78 8.70 2.46
CA LEU A 50 14.55 9.73 3.17
C LEU A 50 15.05 10.78 2.18
N THR A 51 16.35 10.82 1.89
CA THR A 51 16.92 11.79 0.94
C THR A 51 17.09 11.24 -0.46
N ASP A 52 16.88 9.93 -0.66
CA ASP A 52 16.98 9.30 -1.98
C ASP A 52 15.66 9.49 -2.72
N GLU A 53 15.63 10.35 -3.71
CA GLU A 53 14.42 10.70 -4.47
C GLU A 53 14.67 10.53 -5.95
N GLY A 54 13.74 9.87 -6.64
CA GLY A 54 13.85 9.70 -8.08
C GLY A 54 12.70 8.89 -8.65
N VAL A 55 12.77 8.67 -9.95
CA VAL A 55 11.86 7.80 -10.67
C VAL A 55 12.58 6.48 -10.93
N TYR A 56 11.96 5.38 -10.50
CA TYR A 56 12.59 4.08 -10.53
C TYR A 56 11.68 3.04 -11.18
N SER A 57 12.28 2.01 -11.75
CA SER A 57 11.56 0.82 -12.20
C SER A 57 11.10 0.03 -10.97
N ARG A 58 10.17 -0.91 -11.19
CA ARG A 58 9.71 -1.79 -10.10
C ARG A 58 10.87 -2.54 -9.44
N GLU A 59 11.80 -3.06 -10.23
CA GLU A 59 12.94 -3.81 -9.71
C GLU A 59 13.85 -2.95 -8.85
N GLN A 60 14.14 -1.73 -9.32
CA GLN A 60 14.95 -0.78 -8.55
C GLN A 60 14.25 -0.39 -7.26
N ALA A 61 12.94 -0.13 -7.34
CA ALA A 61 12.13 0.22 -6.17
C ALA A 61 12.13 -0.91 -5.14
N GLU A 62 11.98 -2.15 -5.60
CA GLU A 62 11.98 -3.30 -4.70
C GLU A 62 13.30 -3.41 -3.94
N THR A 63 14.42 -3.25 -4.64
CA THR A 63 15.75 -3.30 -4.01
C THR A 63 15.91 -2.22 -2.96
N LYS A 64 15.49 -0.99 -3.28
CA LYS A 64 15.59 0.14 -2.35
C LYS A 64 14.70 -0.06 -1.12
N LEU A 65 13.49 -0.54 -1.32
CA LEU A 65 12.55 -0.79 -0.22
C LEU A 65 13.03 -1.96 0.66
N ASN A 66 13.56 -3.02 0.06
CA ASN A 66 14.13 -4.14 0.80
C ASN A 66 15.28 -3.67 1.70
N ASN A 67 16.15 -2.82 1.18
CA ASN A 67 17.27 -2.29 1.95
C ASN A 67 16.79 -1.44 3.12
N PHE A 68 15.79 -0.59 2.90
CA PHE A 68 15.24 0.25 3.96
C PHE A 68 14.58 -0.57 5.06
N PHE A 69 13.71 -1.50 4.69
CA PHE A 69 12.97 -2.29 5.67
C PHE A 69 13.79 -3.38 6.34
N ALA A 70 14.93 -3.78 5.74
CA ALA A 70 15.87 -4.65 6.42
C ALA A 70 16.51 -3.94 7.60
N LYS A 71 16.78 -2.65 7.47
CA LYS A 71 17.33 -1.82 8.54
C LYS A 71 16.28 -1.32 9.51
N ASN A 72 15.06 -1.17 9.03
CA ASN A 72 13.94 -0.58 9.80
C ASN A 72 12.72 -1.51 9.74
N PRO A 73 12.76 -2.64 10.48
CA PRO A 73 11.65 -3.58 10.47
C PRO A 73 10.35 -2.94 10.95
N VAL A 74 9.29 -3.15 10.18
CA VAL A 74 7.98 -2.53 10.43
C VAL A 74 7.31 -3.17 11.64
N ILE A 75 6.80 -2.33 12.53
CA ILE A 75 5.97 -2.74 13.66
C ILE A 75 4.51 -2.48 13.34
N SER A 76 4.19 -1.27 12.85
CA SER A 76 2.80 -0.92 12.52
C SER A 76 2.74 0.16 11.47
N VAL A 77 1.60 0.22 10.77
CA VAL A 77 1.28 1.28 9.82
C VAL A 77 -0.11 1.79 10.18
N LYS A 78 -0.22 3.08 10.45
CA LYS A 78 -1.49 3.70 10.81
C LYS A 78 -1.82 4.79 9.80
N ILE A 79 -2.96 4.66 9.12
CA ILE A 79 -3.46 5.69 8.21
C ILE A 79 -3.96 6.85 9.06
N ILE A 80 -3.38 8.05 8.86
CA ILE A 80 -3.75 9.24 9.60
C ILE A 80 -4.50 10.27 8.76
N HIS A 81 -4.40 10.15 7.43
CA HIS A 81 -5.09 11.05 6.52
C HIS A 81 -5.25 10.37 5.19
N ARG A 82 -6.40 10.59 4.53
CA ARG A 82 -6.62 10.06 3.19
C ARG A 82 -7.50 11.00 2.37
N VAL A 83 -7.29 10.99 1.06
CA VAL A 83 -8.09 11.76 0.10
C VAL A 83 -8.71 10.78 -0.88
N ASP A 84 -10.04 10.70 -0.86
CA ASP A 84 -10.83 9.75 -1.67
C ASP A 84 -11.85 10.44 -2.57
N SER A 85 -11.83 11.76 -2.66
CA SER A 85 -12.87 12.53 -3.34
C SER A 85 -12.87 12.36 -4.87
N ASN A 86 -11.74 11.95 -5.43
CA ASN A 86 -11.61 11.73 -6.87
C ASN A 86 -11.67 10.22 -7.16
N PRO A 87 -12.63 9.74 -8.01
CA PRO A 87 -12.72 8.31 -8.28
C PRO A 87 -11.52 7.71 -9.01
N ALA A 88 -10.69 8.54 -9.66
CA ALA A 88 -9.52 8.09 -10.40
C ALA A 88 -8.22 8.23 -9.62
N TYR A 89 -8.28 8.75 -8.39
CA TYR A 89 -7.10 9.08 -7.61
C TYR A 89 -7.34 8.88 -6.12
N ARG A 90 -6.37 8.30 -5.44
CA ARG A 90 -6.38 8.18 -3.98
C ARG A 90 -5.04 8.62 -3.43
N PHE A 91 -5.05 9.19 -2.26
CA PHE A 91 -3.85 9.62 -1.56
C PHE A 91 -4.01 9.27 -0.08
N ALA A 92 -2.93 8.83 0.54
CA ALA A 92 -2.94 8.55 1.97
C ALA A 92 -1.63 8.94 2.62
N VAL A 93 -1.71 9.34 3.88
CA VAL A 93 -0.57 9.59 4.74
C VAL A 93 -0.68 8.65 5.92
N CYS A 94 0.42 8.00 6.25
CA CYS A 94 0.47 7.02 7.34
C CYS A 94 1.63 7.32 8.29
N THR A 95 1.44 6.96 9.55
CA THR A 95 2.56 6.83 10.47
C THR A 95 3.10 5.41 10.34
N LEU A 96 4.38 5.31 10.04
CA LEU A 96 5.10 4.05 9.91
C LEU A 96 5.97 3.89 11.14
N THR A 97 5.61 2.95 12.01
CA THR A 97 6.39 2.65 13.21
C THR A 97 7.32 1.48 12.91
N THR A 98 8.60 1.69 13.15
CA THR A 98 9.62 0.65 12.97
C THR A 98 10.41 0.46 14.25
N LYS A 99 11.26 -0.56 14.28
CA LYS A 99 12.12 -0.80 15.43
C LYS A 99 13.14 0.33 15.66
N ASN A 100 13.38 1.17 14.64
CA ASN A 100 14.34 2.27 14.73
C ASN A 100 13.67 3.64 14.70
N GLY A 101 12.41 3.72 15.05
CA GLY A 101 11.70 4.99 15.15
C GLY A 101 10.53 5.08 14.19
N ASN A 102 9.90 6.24 14.21
CA ASN A 102 8.72 6.52 13.41
C ASN A 102 9.10 7.28 12.14
N PHE A 103 8.44 6.89 11.06
CA PHE A 103 8.57 7.59 9.77
C PHE A 103 7.18 7.97 9.31
N ARG A 104 7.14 8.97 8.43
CA ARG A 104 5.92 9.35 7.74
C ARG A 104 5.98 8.73 6.36
N THR A 105 4.99 7.93 6.01
CA THR A 105 4.89 7.38 4.67
C THR A 105 3.63 7.90 4.00
N SER A 106 3.75 8.27 2.73
CA SER A 106 2.60 8.68 1.94
C SER A 106 2.66 8.01 0.58
N PHE A 107 1.49 7.78 0.00
CA PHE A 107 1.44 7.16 -1.31
C PHE A 107 0.24 7.66 -2.09
N SER A 108 0.42 7.73 -3.41
CA SER A 108 -0.62 8.11 -4.36
C SER A 108 -0.96 6.92 -5.22
N LEU A 109 -2.25 6.73 -5.45
CA LEU A 109 -2.80 5.66 -6.27
C LEU A 109 -3.57 6.28 -7.43
N ARG A 110 -3.33 5.78 -8.63
CA ARG A 110 -4.06 6.20 -9.82
C ARG A 110 -4.76 5.02 -10.45
N SER A 111 -5.96 5.26 -10.95
CA SER A 111 -6.72 4.24 -11.68
C SER A 111 -6.10 4.07 -13.07
N SER A 112 -5.79 2.83 -13.42
CA SER A 112 -5.27 2.45 -14.73
C SER A 112 -6.00 1.19 -15.17
N ALA A 113 -6.74 1.28 -16.27
CA ALA A 113 -7.52 0.14 -16.82
C ALA A 113 -8.41 -0.54 -15.78
N GLY A 114 -9.05 0.25 -14.90
CA GLY A 114 -9.96 -0.26 -13.87
C GLY A 114 -9.29 -0.71 -12.58
N ASN A 115 -7.96 -0.71 -12.52
CA ASN A 115 -7.21 -1.06 -11.32
C ASN A 115 -6.43 0.14 -10.83
N PHE A 116 -6.16 0.18 -9.51
CA PHE A 116 -5.33 1.21 -8.93
C PHE A 116 -3.88 0.78 -8.90
N GLU A 117 -2.99 1.68 -9.33
CA GLU A 117 -1.54 1.48 -9.26
C GLU A 117 -0.94 2.54 -8.34
N VAL A 118 0.09 2.16 -7.58
CA VAL A 118 0.85 3.13 -6.80
C VAL A 118 1.76 3.90 -7.74
N SER A 119 1.53 5.19 -7.88
CA SER A 119 2.32 6.07 -8.74
C SER A 119 3.43 6.79 -8.00
N GLU A 120 3.25 6.98 -6.69
CA GLU A 120 4.23 7.65 -5.84
C GLU A 120 4.23 7.01 -4.46
N LEU A 121 5.41 6.81 -3.90
CA LEU A 121 5.59 6.35 -2.53
C LEU A 121 6.72 7.16 -1.89
N ARG A 122 6.45 7.73 -0.72
CA ARG A 122 7.41 8.54 0.00
C ARG A 122 7.54 8.02 1.42
N ILE A 123 8.78 7.86 1.87
CA ILE A 123 9.10 7.54 3.26
C ILE A 123 10.03 8.64 3.76
N GLU A 124 9.55 9.38 4.74
CA GLU A 124 10.27 10.54 5.27
C GLU A 124 10.41 10.41 6.79
N GLU A 125 11.41 11.06 7.33
CA GLU A 125 11.53 11.14 8.78
C GLU A 125 10.35 11.90 9.35
N GLU A 126 9.81 11.40 10.46
CA GLU A 126 8.75 12.12 11.14
C GLU A 126 9.37 13.27 11.94
N LYS A 127 8.95 14.48 11.60
CA LYS A 127 9.42 15.67 12.33
C LYS A 127 8.64 15.78 13.63
N THR A 128 9.29 15.43 14.72
CA THR A 128 8.76 15.70 16.06
C THR A 128 9.09 17.15 16.40
N LYS A 129 8.06 17.87 16.81
CA LYS A 129 8.28 19.21 17.37
C LYS A 129 8.84 19.09 18.78
#